data_9a3b3909b68fe0b287f0f25949c31601
#
_entry.id   9a3b3909b68fe0b287f0f25949c31601
#
_cell.length_a   1.000
_cell.length_b   1.000
_cell.length_c   1.000
_cell.angle_alpha   90.00
_cell.angle_beta   90.00
_cell.angle_gamma   90.00
#
_symmetry.space_group_name_H-M   'P 1'
#
loop_
_entity.id
_entity.type
_entity.pdbx_description
1 polymer ?
#
loop_
_entity_poly.entity_id
_entity_poly.type
_entity_poly.pdbx_seq_one_letter_code
_entity_poly.pdbx_strand_id
1 'polypeptide(L)'
;IDFKYGKSPDGRVSAEHNPQLMLYALGAYEVYKPLYPIKEVHLAIVQPRLTDGISEWECGINDILEFGGYVKERAALAVSGNAGYSPGVKTCKYCRARAVCRARSDHNVKQAFTLGEMPPLITNNEVGERLMAMRDVVTYQKDLQDYALKECLAGKEVQGWKAVEGKGKRDWTNQDAALSKLTKSGVIEEEVLWEKVPLTLAQIEKAVGAKDFYD
;
A
#
# COMPACT_ATOMS: atom_id res chain seq x y z
N ILE A 1 16.01 12.75 10.39
CA ILE A 1 14.92 11.97 11.02
C ILE A 1 13.71 12.03 10.09
N ASP A 2 13.08 10.88 9.84
CA ASP A 2 11.83 10.79 9.11
C ASP A 2 10.72 10.22 10.02
N PHE A 3 9.58 10.88 10.04
CA PHE A 3 8.46 10.55 10.91
C PHE A 3 7.34 9.88 10.10
N LYS A 4 7.01 8.63 10.41
CA LYS A 4 5.99 7.85 9.74
C LYS A 4 4.83 7.51 10.67
N TYR A 5 3.75 8.25 10.59
CA TYR A 5 2.59 8.08 11.49
C TYR A 5 1.67 6.91 11.10
N GLY A 6 1.67 6.49 9.84
CA GLY A 6 0.84 5.38 9.36
C GLY A 6 1.25 4.02 9.94
N LYS A 7 0.28 3.13 10.18
CA LYS A 7 0.56 1.71 10.37
C LYS A 7 0.82 1.12 8.98
N SER A 8 2.08 0.81 8.69
CA SER A 8 2.42 0.13 7.45
C SER A 8 1.89 -1.30 7.48
N PRO A 9 1.20 -1.77 6.42
CA PRO A 9 0.84 -3.19 6.28
C PRO A 9 2.06 -4.12 6.29
N ASP A 10 3.20 -3.58 5.86
CA ASP A 10 4.48 -4.31 5.77
C ASP A 10 5.30 -4.24 7.07
N GLY A 11 4.73 -3.64 8.14
CA GLY A 11 5.37 -3.56 9.46
C GLY A 11 6.36 -2.40 9.61
N ARG A 12 7.44 -2.65 10.38
CA ARG A 12 8.48 -1.67 10.70
C ARG A 12 9.32 -1.33 9.47
N VAL A 13 9.56 -0.04 9.26
CA VAL A 13 10.47 0.46 8.21
C VAL A 13 11.86 0.62 8.79
N SER A 14 12.87 -0.03 8.16
CA SER A 14 14.26 0.12 8.57
C SER A 14 14.85 1.47 8.12
N ALA A 15 15.69 2.06 8.97
CA ALA A 15 16.54 3.20 8.63
C ALA A 15 17.77 2.76 7.82
N GLU A 16 18.24 1.53 8.04
CA GLU A 16 19.42 0.98 7.38
C GLU A 16 19.20 0.89 5.88
N HIS A 17 20.11 1.47 5.11
CA HIS A 17 20.08 1.57 3.65
C HIS A 17 18.74 2.09 3.09
N ASN A 18 18.03 2.91 3.87
CA ASN A 18 16.75 3.47 3.43
C ASN A 18 16.96 4.55 2.36
N PRO A 19 16.49 4.34 1.11
CA PRO A 19 16.78 5.28 0.01
C PRO A 19 16.22 6.68 0.25
N GLN A 20 15.10 6.81 0.94
CA GLN A 20 14.49 8.11 1.27
C GLN A 20 15.38 8.89 2.23
N LEU A 21 15.84 8.24 3.30
CA LEU A 21 16.74 8.88 4.27
C LEU A 21 18.09 9.24 3.65
N MET A 22 18.65 8.34 2.84
CA MET A 22 19.91 8.58 2.14
C MET A 22 19.81 9.77 1.17
N LEU A 23 18.68 9.93 0.46
CA LEU A 23 18.42 11.12 -0.35
C LEU A 23 18.32 12.41 0.47
N TYR A 24 17.68 12.35 1.63
CA TYR A 24 17.61 13.50 2.54
C TYR A 24 19.00 13.86 3.07
N ALA A 25 19.78 12.87 3.46
CA ALA A 25 21.16 13.07 3.89
C ALA A 25 22.04 13.67 2.79
N LEU A 26 21.91 13.17 1.56
CA LEU A 26 22.63 13.70 0.39
C LEU A 26 22.28 15.18 0.14
N GLY A 27 20.99 15.52 0.17
CA GLY A 27 20.52 16.91 0.03
C GLY A 27 21.04 17.83 1.15
N ALA A 28 20.98 17.35 2.40
CA ALA A 28 21.53 18.08 3.53
C ALA A 28 23.06 18.26 3.41
N TYR A 29 23.77 17.22 3.03
CA TYR A 29 25.21 17.30 2.80
C TYR A 29 25.57 18.35 1.75
N GLU A 30 24.88 18.39 0.61
CA GLU A 30 25.13 19.39 -0.43
C GLU A 30 24.97 20.84 0.07
N VAL A 31 24.03 21.07 0.99
CA VAL A 31 23.77 22.39 1.59
C VAL A 31 24.82 22.77 2.63
N TYR A 32 25.22 21.81 3.48
CA TYR A 32 26.02 22.10 4.68
C TYR A 32 27.52 21.82 4.53
N LYS A 33 27.94 21.05 3.52
CA LYS A 33 29.38 20.74 3.28
C LYS A 33 30.31 21.97 3.15
N PRO A 34 29.87 23.16 2.70
CA PRO A 34 30.75 24.34 2.70
C PRO A 34 31.03 24.89 4.10
N LEU A 35 30.14 24.60 5.08
CA LEU A 35 30.20 25.15 6.41
C LEU A 35 30.80 24.15 7.44
N TYR A 36 30.62 22.84 7.20
CA TYR A 36 30.97 21.80 8.15
C TYR A 36 31.70 20.63 7.48
N PRO A 37 32.78 20.12 8.08
CA PRO A 37 33.47 18.90 7.59
C PRO A 37 32.69 17.65 8.05
N ILE A 38 31.57 17.37 7.41
CA ILE A 38 30.70 16.23 7.72
C ILE A 38 31.39 14.93 7.34
N LYS A 39 31.58 14.01 8.31
CA LYS A 39 32.21 12.71 8.12
C LYS A 39 31.23 11.55 8.28
N GLU A 40 30.26 11.72 9.13
CA GLU A 40 29.27 10.69 9.51
C GLU A 40 27.86 11.27 9.48
N VAL A 41 26.87 10.40 9.27
CA VAL A 41 25.46 10.73 9.23
C VAL A 41 24.70 9.75 10.12
N HIS A 42 23.83 10.28 10.96
CA HIS A 42 22.91 9.49 11.77
C HIS A 42 21.50 9.65 11.20
N LEU A 43 20.89 8.54 10.79
CA LEU A 43 19.59 8.48 10.13
C LEU A 43 18.60 7.73 11.03
N ALA A 44 17.40 8.29 11.21
CA ALA A 44 16.39 7.67 12.06
C ALA A 44 15.00 7.72 11.41
N ILE A 45 14.24 6.64 11.55
CA ILE A 45 12.82 6.55 11.26
C ILE A 45 12.06 6.37 12.57
N VAL A 46 11.04 7.19 12.77
CA VAL A 46 10.19 7.14 13.97
C VAL A 46 8.76 6.77 13.55
N GLN A 47 8.27 5.62 14.03
CA GLN A 47 6.91 5.10 13.80
C GLN A 47 6.18 4.96 15.14
N PRO A 48 5.62 6.03 15.71
CA PRO A 48 5.12 6.06 17.10
C PRO A 48 3.90 5.17 17.35
N ARG A 49 3.29 4.62 16.30
CA ARG A 49 2.14 3.70 16.40
C ARG A 49 2.52 2.22 16.38
N LEU A 50 3.81 1.93 16.38
CA LEU A 50 4.34 0.57 16.46
C LEU A 50 5.12 0.41 17.76
N THR A 51 5.04 -0.78 18.36
CA THR A 51 5.95 -1.18 19.42
C THR A 51 7.37 -1.20 18.84
N ASP A 52 8.35 -0.65 19.56
CA ASP A 52 9.72 -0.47 19.05
C ASP A 52 9.79 0.29 17.72
N GLY A 53 8.99 1.35 17.61
CA GLY A 53 8.81 2.13 16.40
C GLY A 53 9.98 3.05 16.01
N ILE A 54 11.17 2.90 16.61
CA ILE A 54 12.37 3.66 16.26
C ILE A 54 13.37 2.72 15.58
N SER A 55 13.87 3.15 14.42
CA SER A 55 14.93 2.49 13.69
C SER A 55 16.00 3.51 13.38
N GLU A 56 17.24 3.22 13.75
CA GLU A 56 18.38 4.11 13.58
C GLU A 56 19.48 3.41 12.78
N TRP A 57 20.27 4.21 12.07
CA TRP A 57 21.41 3.75 11.30
C TRP A 57 22.45 4.87 11.19
N GLU A 58 23.68 4.53 11.50
CA GLU A 58 24.83 5.41 11.33
C GLU A 58 25.69 4.92 10.17
N CYS A 59 26.13 5.84 9.33
CA CYS A 59 27.01 5.52 8.20
C CYS A 59 27.99 6.66 7.92
N GLY A 60 29.08 6.33 7.23
CA GLY A 60 30.03 7.30 6.76
C GLY A 60 29.46 8.15 5.63
N ILE A 61 29.96 9.38 5.47
CA ILE A 61 29.53 10.25 4.37
C ILE A 61 29.82 9.62 2.99
N ASN A 62 30.84 8.77 2.90
CA ASN A 62 31.18 8.10 1.65
C ASN A 62 30.06 7.16 1.17
N ASP A 63 29.35 6.50 2.06
CA ASP A 63 28.21 5.63 1.73
C ASP A 63 27.08 6.46 1.09
N ILE A 64 26.85 7.66 1.60
CA ILE A 64 25.86 8.60 1.06
C ILE A 64 26.29 9.13 -0.33
N LEU A 65 27.58 9.42 -0.52
CA LEU A 65 28.11 9.91 -1.79
C LEU A 65 28.11 8.82 -2.87
N GLU A 66 28.43 7.58 -2.52
CA GLU A 66 28.34 6.42 -3.42
C GLU A 66 26.88 6.18 -3.85
N PHE A 67 25.96 6.20 -2.89
CA PHE A 67 24.54 6.14 -3.19
C PHE A 67 24.09 7.30 -4.10
N GLY A 68 24.63 8.52 -3.90
CA GLY A 68 24.39 9.67 -4.76
C GLY A 68 24.83 9.44 -6.21
N GLY A 69 25.98 8.79 -6.41
CA GLY A 69 26.48 8.35 -7.72
C GLY A 69 25.50 7.40 -8.40
N TYR A 70 25.10 6.35 -7.69
CA TYR A 70 24.08 5.40 -8.15
C TYR A 70 22.77 6.08 -8.56
N VAL A 71 22.27 7.00 -7.73
CA VAL A 71 21.01 7.73 -8.02
C VAL A 71 21.14 8.58 -9.29
N LYS A 72 22.28 9.27 -9.49
CA LYS A 72 22.52 10.06 -10.71
C LYS A 72 22.49 9.21 -11.97
N GLU A 73 23.12 8.05 -11.96
CA GLU A 73 23.10 7.10 -13.09
C GLU A 73 21.69 6.61 -13.40
N ARG A 74 20.93 6.24 -12.36
CA ARG A 74 19.53 5.79 -12.52
C ARG A 74 18.63 6.90 -13.03
N ALA A 75 18.81 8.12 -12.54
CA ALA A 75 18.06 9.28 -13.00
C ALA A 75 18.36 9.61 -14.47
N ALA A 76 19.63 9.58 -14.88
CA ALA A 76 20.03 9.77 -16.26
C ALA A 76 19.43 8.71 -17.18
N LEU A 77 19.45 7.45 -16.76
CA LEU A 77 18.82 6.34 -17.50
C LEU A 77 17.31 6.54 -17.63
N ALA A 78 16.62 6.97 -16.56
CA ALA A 78 15.18 7.24 -16.58
C ALA A 78 14.82 8.38 -17.54
N VAL A 79 15.63 9.44 -17.60
CA VAL A 79 15.40 10.60 -18.49
C VAL A 79 15.73 10.26 -19.95
N SER A 80 16.67 9.37 -20.20
CA SER A 80 17.07 8.98 -21.56
C SER A 80 15.98 8.28 -22.37
N GLY A 81 14.92 7.78 -21.70
CA GLY A 81 13.87 6.97 -22.32
C GLY A 81 14.27 5.54 -22.68
N ASN A 82 15.53 5.15 -22.45
CA ASN A 82 16.08 3.83 -22.77
C ASN A 82 16.09 2.86 -21.57
N ALA A 83 15.44 3.24 -20.47
CA ALA A 83 15.30 2.38 -19.31
C ALA A 83 14.41 1.17 -19.62
N GLY A 84 14.88 -0.03 -19.26
CA GLY A 84 14.09 -1.26 -19.36
C GLY A 84 12.91 -1.24 -18.39
N TYR A 85 11.88 -2.00 -18.74
CA TYR A 85 10.74 -2.20 -17.84
C TYR A 85 11.05 -3.29 -16.80
N SER A 86 10.64 -3.06 -15.56
CA SER A 86 10.75 -4.02 -14.46
C SER A 86 9.38 -4.23 -13.80
N PRO A 87 8.48 -5.01 -14.44
CA PRO A 87 7.16 -5.25 -13.91
C PRO A 87 7.22 -6.08 -12.61
N GLY A 88 6.33 -5.76 -11.66
CA GLY A 88 6.23 -6.47 -10.38
C GLY A 88 5.35 -5.73 -9.38
N VAL A 89 4.98 -6.43 -8.29
CA VAL A 89 4.05 -5.91 -7.27
C VAL A 89 4.48 -4.54 -6.73
N LYS A 90 5.76 -4.39 -6.37
CA LYS A 90 6.29 -3.15 -5.77
C LYS A 90 6.43 -2.04 -6.80
N THR A 91 7.01 -2.33 -7.96
CA THR A 91 7.28 -1.34 -9.01
C THR A 91 6.03 -0.82 -9.69
N CYS A 92 5.01 -1.67 -9.87
CA CYS A 92 3.77 -1.28 -10.52
C CYS A 92 2.74 -0.66 -9.57
N LYS A 93 2.91 -0.77 -8.26
CA LYS A 93 1.93 -0.33 -7.24
C LYS A 93 1.43 1.11 -7.46
N TYR A 94 2.33 2.03 -7.76
CA TYR A 94 2.01 3.46 -7.93
C TYR A 94 2.14 3.94 -9.39
N CYS A 95 2.39 3.03 -10.33
CA CYS A 95 2.56 3.39 -11.74
C CYS A 95 1.22 3.79 -12.38
N ARG A 96 1.17 4.95 -13.01
CA ARG A 96 -0.05 5.45 -13.68
C ARG A 96 -0.44 4.61 -14.89
N ALA A 97 0.52 3.99 -15.58
CA ALA A 97 0.30 3.14 -16.75
C ALA A 97 0.05 1.66 -16.37
N ARG A 98 -0.07 1.32 -15.09
CA ARG A 98 -0.09 -0.07 -14.59
C ARG A 98 -1.15 -0.96 -15.24
N ALA A 99 -2.31 -0.42 -15.59
CA ALA A 99 -3.40 -1.18 -16.22
C ALA A 99 -3.12 -1.48 -17.70
N VAL A 100 -2.51 -0.55 -18.44
CA VAL A 100 -2.31 -0.64 -19.89
C VAL A 100 -0.86 -0.91 -20.30
N CYS A 101 0.01 -1.18 -19.33
CA CYS A 101 1.43 -1.44 -19.57
C CYS A 101 1.64 -2.81 -20.21
N ARG A 102 2.14 -2.85 -21.44
CA ARG A 102 2.45 -4.09 -22.18
C ARG A 102 3.39 -5.00 -21.39
N ALA A 103 4.50 -4.46 -20.87
CA ALA A 103 5.47 -5.25 -20.13
C ALA A 103 4.87 -5.92 -18.88
N ARG A 104 3.95 -5.24 -18.17
CA ARG A 104 3.24 -5.83 -17.02
C ARG A 104 2.23 -6.89 -17.49
N SER A 105 1.50 -6.62 -18.57
CA SER A 105 0.59 -7.59 -19.17
C SER A 105 1.32 -8.89 -19.51
N ASP A 106 2.41 -8.79 -20.27
CA ASP A 106 3.17 -9.96 -20.72
C ASP A 106 3.78 -10.72 -19.54
N HIS A 107 4.27 -10.02 -18.51
CA HIS A 107 4.77 -10.64 -17.28
C HIS A 107 3.70 -11.45 -16.56
N ASN A 108 2.50 -10.89 -16.38
CA ASN A 108 1.40 -11.56 -15.68
C ASN A 108 0.81 -12.73 -16.50
N VAL A 109 0.66 -12.56 -17.82
CA VAL A 109 0.22 -13.63 -18.71
C VAL A 109 1.22 -14.78 -18.69
N LYS A 110 2.53 -14.48 -18.78
CA LYS A 110 3.58 -15.52 -18.69
C LYS A 110 3.50 -16.25 -17.34
N GLN A 111 3.31 -15.57 -16.22
CA GLN A 111 3.16 -16.21 -14.91
C GLN A 111 1.92 -17.13 -14.87
N ALA A 112 0.79 -16.70 -15.42
CA ALA A 112 -0.44 -17.49 -15.44
C ALA A 112 -0.33 -18.76 -16.30
N PHE A 113 0.48 -18.72 -17.37
CA PHE A 113 0.64 -19.84 -18.31
C PHE A 113 1.92 -20.67 -18.12
N THR A 114 2.81 -20.32 -17.18
CA THR A 114 3.98 -21.12 -16.83
C THR A 114 3.56 -22.31 -15.95
N LEU A 115 2.73 -23.17 -16.51
CA LEU A 115 2.34 -24.45 -15.92
C LEU A 115 3.03 -25.53 -16.74
N GLY A 116 4.23 -25.93 -16.32
CA GLY A 116 4.87 -27.12 -16.88
C GLY A 116 4.08 -28.40 -16.57
N GLU A 117 4.46 -29.53 -17.20
CA GLU A 117 3.96 -30.85 -16.83
C GLU A 117 4.34 -31.11 -15.36
N MET A 118 3.33 -31.13 -14.51
CA MET A 118 3.46 -31.28 -13.07
C MET A 118 2.69 -32.52 -12.60
N PRO A 119 3.07 -33.16 -11.49
CA PRO A 119 2.27 -34.20 -10.87
C PRO A 119 0.82 -33.73 -10.66
N PRO A 120 -0.17 -34.62 -10.63
CA PRO A 120 -1.59 -34.26 -10.56
C PRO A 120 -1.97 -33.50 -9.27
N LEU A 121 -1.15 -33.62 -8.22
CA LEU A 121 -1.34 -32.88 -6.95
C LEU A 121 -0.10 -32.06 -6.66
N ILE A 122 -0.33 -30.80 -6.25
CA ILE A 122 0.73 -29.87 -5.84
C ILE A 122 1.05 -30.05 -4.35
N THR A 123 2.30 -29.88 -3.99
CA THR A 123 2.79 -29.88 -2.59
C THR A 123 2.46 -28.58 -1.88
N ASN A 124 2.51 -28.56 -0.54
CA ASN A 124 2.30 -27.33 0.25
C ASN A 124 3.33 -26.23 -0.09
N ASN A 125 4.56 -26.59 -0.42
CA ASN A 125 5.59 -25.64 -0.84
C ASN A 125 5.19 -24.97 -2.19
N GLU A 126 4.76 -25.78 -3.15
CA GLU A 126 4.28 -25.27 -4.44
C GLU A 126 3.02 -24.40 -4.28
N VAL A 127 2.11 -24.74 -3.35
CA VAL A 127 0.97 -23.86 -3.01
C VAL A 127 1.46 -22.49 -2.57
N GLY A 128 2.45 -22.44 -1.67
CA GLY A 128 3.04 -21.20 -1.19
C GLY A 128 3.67 -20.38 -2.32
N GLU A 129 4.49 -20.99 -3.14
CA GLU A 129 5.15 -20.36 -4.29
C GLU A 129 4.12 -19.80 -5.29
N ARG A 130 3.08 -20.57 -5.63
CA ARG A 130 2.02 -20.14 -6.54
C ARG A 130 1.21 -18.98 -5.98
N LEU A 131 0.84 -19.02 -4.69
CA LEU A 131 0.14 -17.92 -4.05
C LEU A 131 0.97 -16.62 -4.10
N MET A 132 2.27 -16.70 -3.89
CA MET A 132 3.16 -15.55 -4.01
C MET A 132 3.26 -15.03 -5.44
N ALA A 133 3.41 -15.91 -6.42
CA ALA A 133 3.50 -15.56 -7.84
C ALA A 133 2.18 -14.94 -8.35
N MET A 134 1.04 -15.44 -7.93
CA MET A 134 -0.28 -14.98 -8.37
C MET A 134 -0.72 -13.63 -7.76
N ARG A 135 -0.06 -13.13 -6.72
CA ARG A 135 -0.43 -11.86 -6.08
C ARG A 135 -0.50 -10.69 -7.06
N ASP A 136 0.47 -10.59 -7.98
CA ASP A 136 0.47 -9.51 -8.98
C ASP A 136 -0.59 -9.73 -10.07
N VAL A 137 -0.84 -10.99 -10.44
CA VAL A 137 -1.90 -11.36 -11.41
C VAL A 137 -3.27 -10.91 -10.91
N VAL A 138 -3.60 -11.18 -9.64
CA VAL A 138 -4.88 -10.77 -9.03
C VAL A 138 -5.00 -9.24 -8.95
N THR A 139 -3.92 -8.57 -8.57
CA THR A 139 -3.89 -7.10 -8.52
C THR A 139 -4.03 -6.50 -9.92
N TYR A 140 -3.37 -7.07 -10.90
CA TYR A 140 -3.44 -6.64 -12.29
C TYR A 140 -4.85 -6.81 -12.87
N GLN A 141 -5.52 -7.93 -12.59
CA GLN A 141 -6.91 -8.14 -12.98
C GLN A 141 -7.82 -7.02 -12.46
N LYS A 142 -7.67 -6.65 -11.19
CA LYS A 142 -8.42 -5.54 -10.60
C LYS A 142 -8.12 -4.21 -11.28
N ASP A 143 -6.86 -3.91 -11.55
CA ASP A 143 -6.46 -2.69 -12.27
C ASP A 143 -7.08 -2.63 -13.68
N LEU A 144 -7.19 -3.78 -14.39
CA LEU A 144 -7.87 -3.87 -15.68
C LEU A 144 -9.36 -3.60 -15.56
N GLN A 145 -10.03 -4.16 -14.54
CA GLN A 145 -11.46 -3.93 -14.31
C GLN A 145 -11.76 -2.45 -14.01
N ASP A 146 -10.96 -1.82 -13.15
CA ASP A 146 -11.09 -0.40 -12.81
C ASP A 146 -10.86 0.49 -14.04
N TYR A 147 -9.86 0.14 -14.87
CA TYR A 147 -9.61 0.83 -16.13
C TYR A 147 -10.77 0.68 -17.12
N ALA A 148 -11.27 -0.55 -17.33
CA ALA A 148 -12.39 -0.82 -18.23
C ALA A 148 -13.64 -0.06 -17.80
N LEU A 149 -13.97 -0.05 -16.50
CA LEU A 149 -15.09 0.71 -15.97
C LEU A 149 -14.94 2.21 -16.25
N LYS A 150 -13.75 2.76 -16.00
CA LYS A 150 -13.47 4.19 -16.27
C LYS A 150 -13.63 4.55 -17.75
N GLU A 151 -13.11 3.73 -18.65
CA GLU A 151 -13.24 3.97 -20.09
C GLU A 151 -14.70 3.85 -20.56
N CYS A 152 -15.45 2.86 -20.08
CA CYS A 152 -16.88 2.72 -20.36
C CYS A 152 -17.71 3.91 -19.84
N LEU A 153 -17.41 4.42 -18.63
CA LEU A 153 -18.06 5.62 -18.08
C LEU A 153 -17.71 6.88 -18.87
N ALA A 154 -16.54 6.93 -19.50
CA ALA A 154 -16.13 8.01 -20.41
C ALA A 154 -16.73 7.87 -21.84
N GLY A 155 -17.62 6.88 -22.07
CA GLY A 155 -18.25 6.63 -23.36
C GLY A 155 -17.38 5.91 -24.39
N LYS A 156 -16.24 5.35 -23.97
CA LYS A 156 -15.36 4.57 -24.86
C LYS A 156 -15.73 3.10 -24.82
N GLU A 157 -15.59 2.45 -25.96
CA GLU A 157 -15.85 1.02 -26.08
C GLU A 157 -14.67 0.20 -25.54
N VAL A 158 -14.99 -0.76 -24.66
CA VAL A 158 -14.06 -1.81 -24.21
C VAL A 158 -14.71 -3.14 -24.59
N GLN A 159 -14.12 -3.87 -25.53
CA GLN A 159 -14.69 -5.07 -26.10
C GLN A 159 -15.08 -6.09 -25.01
N GLY A 160 -16.32 -6.53 -25.01
CA GLY A 160 -16.88 -7.48 -24.05
C GLY A 160 -17.23 -6.90 -22.67
N TRP A 161 -17.08 -5.57 -22.47
CA TRP A 161 -17.37 -4.90 -21.19
C TRP A 161 -18.30 -3.70 -21.42
N LYS A 162 -19.18 -3.47 -20.43
CA LYS A 162 -20.04 -2.29 -20.37
C LYS A 162 -20.21 -1.84 -18.91
N ALA A 163 -20.30 -0.55 -18.69
CA ALA A 163 -20.75 -0.02 -17.42
C ALA A 163 -22.25 -0.32 -17.23
N VAL A 164 -22.59 -0.86 -16.08
CA VAL A 164 -23.97 -1.10 -15.66
C VAL A 164 -24.23 -0.44 -14.34
N GLU A 165 -25.42 0.10 -14.15
CA GLU A 165 -25.81 0.68 -12.88
C GLU A 165 -25.90 -0.43 -11.82
N GLY A 166 -25.13 -0.27 -10.74
CA GLY A 166 -25.15 -1.19 -9.62
C GLY A 166 -26.45 -1.12 -8.84
N LYS A 167 -26.82 -2.19 -8.14
CA LYS A 167 -27.92 -2.13 -7.18
C LYS A 167 -27.56 -1.11 -6.10
N GLY A 168 -28.28 0.00 -6.06
CA GLY A 168 -28.12 1.02 -5.02
C GLY A 168 -28.27 0.39 -3.63
N LYS A 169 -27.34 0.65 -2.74
CA LYS A 169 -27.56 0.37 -1.31
C LYS A 169 -28.41 1.49 -0.75
N ARG A 170 -29.49 1.11 -0.05
CA ARG A 170 -30.21 2.08 0.75
C ARG A 170 -29.33 2.49 1.91
N ASP A 171 -29.11 3.78 2.05
CA ASP A 171 -28.34 4.35 3.15
C ASP A 171 -29.04 5.61 3.67
N TRP A 172 -28.72 5.96 4.90
CA TRP A 172 -29.30 7.15 5.51
C TRP A 172 -28.56 8.40 5.04
N THR A 173 -29.28 9.39 4.54
CA THR A 173 -28.69 10.71 4.25
C THR A 173 -28.23 11.40 5.54
N ASN A 174 -29.03 11.22 6.63
CA ASN A 174 -28.68 11.63 7.99
C ASN A 174 -29.43 10.69 8.96
N GLN A 175 -28.69 9.72 9.51
CA GLN A 175 -29.24 8.67 10.37
C GLN A 175 -29.85 9.25 11.64
N ASP A 176 -29.15 10.15 12.34
CA ASP A 176 -29.61 10.69 13.62
C ASP A 176 -30.91 11.49 13.48
N ALA A 177 -31.00 12.30 12.43
CA ALA A 177 -32.19 13.06 12.12
C ALA A 177 -33.38 12.16 11.74
N ALA A 178 -33.13 11.08 11.02
CA ALA A 178 -34.14 10.11 10.62
C ALA A 178 -34.66 9.32 11.84
N LEU A 179 -33.77 8.81 12.69
CA LEU A 179 -34.13 8.09 13.92
C LEU A 179 -34.94 8.99 14.88
N SER A 180 -34.47 10.22 15.11
CA SER A 180 -35.22 11.19 15.95
C SER A 180 -36.62 11.51 15.41
N LYS A 181 -36.78 11.55 14.08
CA LYS A 181 -38.07 11.79 13.43
C LYS A 181 -39.02 10.59 13.57
N LEU A 182 -38.47 9.37 13.43
CA LEU A 182 -39.26 8.13 13.63
C LEU A 182 -39.75 7.99 15.04
N THR A 183 -38.93 8.25 16.06
CA THR A 183 -39.31 8.22 17.47
C THR A 183 -40.39 9.28 17.78
N LYS A 184 -40.19 10.54 17.34
CA LYS A 184 -41.14 11.63 17.56
C LYS A 184 -42.49 11.43 16.88
N SER A 185 -42.54 10.73 15.77
CA SER A 185 -43.79 10.44 15.04
C SER A 185 -44.61 9.32 15.66
N GLY A 186 -44.10 8.61 16.67
CA GLY A 186 -44.79 7.49 17.33
C GLY A 186 -44.94 6.25 16.41
N VAL A 187 -44.30 6.22 15.27
CA VAL A 187 -44.39 5.08 14.33
C VAL A 187 -43.61 3.87 14.84
N ILE A 188 -42.57 4.11 15.63
CA ILE A 188 -41.73 3.04 16.19
C ILE A 188 -41.20 3.47 17.56
N GLU A 189 -41.16 2.54 18.50
CA GLU A 189 -40.58 2.77 19.82
C GLU A 189 -39.06 2.86 19.75
N GLU A 190 -38.44 3.71 20.58
CA GLU A 190 -37.01 3.96 20.55
C GLU A 190 -36.21 2.69 20.78
N GLU A 191 -36.68 1.79 21.63
CA GLU A 191 -36.01 0.53 21.97
C GLU A 191 -35.86 -0.41 20.75
N VAL A 192 -36.80 -0.35 19.80
CA VAL A 192 -36.79 -1.17 18.57
C VAL A 192 -35.80 -0.64 17.52
N LEU A 193 -35.37 0.61 17.64
CA LEU A 193 -34.40 1.23 16.72
C LEU A 193 -32.95 0.79 17.00
N TRP A 194 -32.72 0.14 18.16
CA TRP A 194 -31.39 -0.21 18.60
C TRP A 194 -31.24 -1.71 18.83
N GLU A 195 -30.18 -2.28 18.22
CA GLU A 195 -29.76 -3.65 18.50
C GLU A 195 -28.65 -3.66 19.55
N LYS A 196 -28.83 -4.36 20.66
CA LYS A 196 -27.79 -4.55 21.68
C LYS A 196 -26.83 -5.62 21.16
N VAL A 197 -25.71 -5.21 20.63
CA VAL A 197 -24.64 -6.11 20.19
C VAL A 197 -23.54 -6.10 21.26
N PRO A 198 -23.03 -7.27 21.70
CA PRO A 198 -21.90 -7.33 22.61
C PRO A 198 -20.69 -6.58 22.01
N LEU A 199 -19.98 -5.88 22.87
CA LEU A 199 -18.75 -5.21 22.46
C LEU A 199 -17.74 -6.24 21.96
N THR A 200 -16.98 -5.89 20.92
CA THR A 200 -15.86 -6.71 20.48
C THR A 200 -14.74 -6.68 21.52
N LEU A 201 -13.90 -7.71 21.55
CA LEU A 201 -12.72 -7.79 22.44
C LEU A 201 -11.92 -6.49 22.45
N ALA A 202 -11.64 -5.92 21.28
CA ALA A 202 -10.90 -4.67 21.14
C ALA A 202 -11.63 -3.45 21.75
N GLN A 203 -12.96 -3.44 21.74
CA GLN A 203 -13.76 -2.39 22.37
C GLN A 203 -13.80 -2.56 23.90
N ILE A 204 -13.85 -3.81 24.38
CA ILE A 204 -13.78 -4.12 25.81
C ILE A 204 -12.39 -3.75 26.35
N GLU A 205 -11.31 -4.18 25.68
CA GLU A 205 -9.94 -3.83 26.04
C GLU A 205 -9.73 -2.31 26.13
N LYS A 206 -10.30 -1.56 25.20
CA LYS A 206 -10.25 -0.09 25.20
C LYS A 206 -11.06 0.54 26.34
N ALA A 207 -12.16 -0.07 26.75
CA ALA A 207 -13.05 0.44 27.80
C ALA A 207 -12.52 0.14 29.21
N VAL A 208 -11.94 -1.03 29.42
CA VAL A 208 -11.44 -1.52 30.70
C VAL A 208 -9.99 -1.11 30.94
N GLY A 209 -9.22 -0.94 29.86
CA GLY A 209 -7.77 -0.70 29.90
C GLY A 209 -6.99 -2.02 29.78
N ALA A 210 -5.86 -1.95 29.05
CA ALA A 210 -5.09 -3.14 28.71
C ALA A 210 -4.59 -3.92 29.94
N LYS A 211 -4.38 -3.24 31.08
CA LYS A 211 -3.85 -3.84 32.31
C LYS A 211 -4.89 -4.70 33.04
N ASP A 212 -6.16 -4.30 33.02
CA ASP A 212 -7.24 -5.00 33.71
C ASP A 212 -7.97 -6.01 32.78
N PHE A 213 -7.58 -6.07 31.52
CA PHE A 213 -8.15 -6.98 30.52
C PHE A 213 -7.50 -8.35 30.50
N TYR A 214 -6.23 -8.46 30.94
CA TYR A 214 -5.44 -9.70 30.94
C TYR A 214 -5.30 -10.35 32.33
N ASP A 215 -5.88 -9.74 33.38
CA ASP A 215 -6.06 -10.30 34.72
C ASP A 215 -7.41 -11.00 34.84
#